data_1102822a350c707a5beba11c3064e814
#
_entry.id   1102822a350c707a5beba11c3064e814
#
_cell.length_a   1.000
_cell.length_b   1.000
_cell.length_c   1.000
_cell.angle_alpha   90.00
_cell.angle_beta   90.00
_cell.angle_gamma   90.00
#
_symmetry.space_group_name_H-M   'P 1'
#
loop_
_entity.id
_entity.type
_entity.pdbx_description
1 polymer ?
#
loop_
_entity_poly.entity_id
_entity_poly.type
_entity_poly.pdbx_seq_one_letter_code
_entity_poly.pdbx_strand_id
1 'polypeptide(L)'
;MPLLQVIVLAMVQGITEFLPISSTAHLAMAPWLLGWQDQGLTFDIALHVGTLAAVLLYFFRDWLQVIAQGFGLAYGNDAQLKQNRMLLWYLAVASIPLGVIGFIFKDQAEEWRNPFLIGGMLIAVGLLMWLAERAASSKKSIAAITLPDSLAIGVAQALAVEIGRAHV
;
A
#
# COMPACT_ATOMS: atom_id res chain seq x y z
N MET A 1 -14.83 -5.80 21.68
CA MET A 1 -13.37 -5.71 21.55
C MET A 1 -12.81 -4.80 22.63
N PRO A 2 -11.80 -5.25 23.43
CA PRO A 2 -11.14 -4.39 24.42
C PRO A 2 -10.37 -3.24 23.75
N LEU A 3 -10.42 -2.06 24.38
CA LEU A 3 -9.74 -0.86 23.85
C LEU A 3 -8.21 -1.10 23.66
N LEU A 4 -7.59 -1.90 24.52
CA LEU A 4 -6.19 -2.27 24.42
C LEU A 4 -5.86 -2.95 23.09
N GLN A 5 -6.71 -3.87 22.64
CA GLN A 5 -6.51 -4.56 21.35
C GLN A 5 -6.63 -3.58 20.18
N VAL A 6 -7.59 -2.65 20.23
CA VAL A 6 -7.74 -1.59 19.21
C VAL A 6 -6.45 -0.77 19.12
N ILE A 7 -5.92 -0.32 20.27
CA ILE A 7 -4.71 0.51 20.31
C ILE A 7 -3.51 -0.27 19.77
N VAL A 8 -3.32 -1.52 20.20
CA VAL A 8 -2.17 -2.34 19.74
C VAL A 8 -2.26 -2.58 18.23
N LEU A 9 -3.42 -2.96 17.69
CA LEU A 9 -3.57 -3.19 16.27
C LEU A 9 -3.45 -1.89 15.45
N ALA A 10 -3.92 -0.76 15.97
CA ALA A 10 -3.72 0.54 15.35
C ALA A 10 -2.22 0.94 15.31
N MET A 11 -1.45 0.62 16.36
CA MET A 11 0.01 0.83 16.35
C MET A 11 0.71 -0.10 15.36
N VAL A 12 0.32 -1.37 15.31
CA VAL A 12 0.83 -2.34 14.33
C VAL A 12 0.56 -1.81 12.92
N GLN A 13 -0.68 -1.41 12.61
CA GLN A 13 -1.06 -0.83 11.32
C GLN A 13 -0.21 0.41 11.01
N GLY A 14 -0.15 1.37 11.92
CA GLY A 14 0.56 2.63 11.72
C GLY A 14 2.06 2.46 11.45
N ILE A 15 2.69 1.43 12.03
CA ILE A 15 4.12 1.13 11.78
C ILE A 15 4.30 0.35 10.48
N THR A 16 3.51 -0.70 10.28
CA THR A 16 3.71 -1.64 9.17
C THR A 16 3.22 -1.11 7.83
N GLU A 17 2.31 -0.12 7.83
CA GLU A 17 1.82 0.51 6.59
C GLU A 17 2.91 1.27 5.83
N PHE A 18 3.86 1.87 6.57
CA PHE A 18 4.96 2.62 5.96
C PHE A 18 6.20 1.78 5.67
N LEU A 19 6.21 0.55 6.15
CA LEU A 19 7.28 -0.40 5.87
C LEU A 19 6.81 -1.36 4.76
N PRO A 20 7.67 -1.76 3.82
CA PRO A 20 7.28 -2.70 2.75
C PRO A 20 7.23 -4.15 3.25
N ILE A 21 6.43 -4.41 4.30
CA ILE A 21 6.38 -5.70 5.01
C ILE A 21 4.96 -6.27 5.12
N SER A 22 3.99 -5.71 4.40
CA SER A 22 2.56 -6.07 4.42
C SER A 22 1.86 -5.84 5.77
N SER A 23 1.21 -4.70 5.92
CA SER A 23 0.41 -4.36 7.11
C SER A 23 -0.75 -5.34 7.32
N THR A 24 -1.44 -5.74 6.26
CA THR A 24 -2.54 -6.72 6.31
C THR A 24 -2.08 -8.05 6.91
N ALA A 25 -0.90 -8.55 6.53
CA ALA A 25 -0.34 -9.76 7.09
C ALA A 25 -0.07 -9.63 8.59
N HIS A 26 0.46 -8.49 9.04
CA HIS A 26 0.72 -8.23 10.45
C HIS A 26 -0.57 -8.10 11.26
N LEU A 27 -1.62 -7.49 10.70
CA LEU A 27 -2.93 -7.40 11.35
C LEU A 27 -3.60 -8.78 11.52
N ALA A 28 -3.41 -9.69 10.55
CA ALA A 28 -3.91 -11.05 10.65
C ALA A 28 -3.08 -11.90 11.64
N MET A 29 -1.75 -11.71 11.67
CA MET A 29 -0.86 -12.51 12.53
C MET A 29 -0.85 -12.04 13.99
N ALA A 30 -0.99 -10.75 14.27
CA ALA A 30 -0.91 -10.22 15.63
C ALA A 30 -1.99 -10.81 16.57
N PRO A 31 -3.28 -10.92 16.21
CA PRO A 31 -4.28 -11.60 17.01
C PRO A 31 -3.92 -13.07 17.25
N TRP A 32 -3.47 -13.78 16.20
CA TRP A 32 -3.07 -15.19 16.30
C TRP A 32 -1.90 -15.39 17.30
N LEU A 33 -0.86 -14.57 17.22
CA LEU A 33 0.30 -14.63 18.13
C LEU A 33 -0.07 -14.28 19.58
N LEU A 34 -1.02 -13.37 19.78
CA LEU A 34 -1.42 -12.89 21.10
C LEU A 34 -2.58 -13.69 21.70
N GLY A 35 -3.08 -14.72 20.99
CA GLY A 35 -4.22 -15.52 21.42
C GLY A 35 -5.54 -14.74 21.44
N TRP A 36 -5.66 -13.70 20.61
CA TRP A 36 -6.88 -12.92 20.45
C TRP A 36 -7.76 -13.49 19.32
N GLN A 37 -9.05 -13.18 19.36
CA GLN A 37 -9.90 -13.42 18.20
C GLN A 37 -9.55 -12.47 17.07
N ASP A 38 -9.54 -12.96 15.84
CA ASP A 38 -9.38 -12.12 14.65
C ASP A 38 -10.56 -11.13 14.56
N GLN A 39 -10.24 -9.88 14.31
CA GLN A 39 -11.21 -8.79 14.25
C GLN A 39 -11.92 -8.69 12.91
N GLY A 40 -11.44 -9.41 11.92
CA GLY A 40 -12.00 -9.50 10.57
C GLY A 40 -11.63 -8.34 9.66
N LEU A 41 -11.91 -8.55 8.38
CA LEU A 41 -11.54 -7.65 7.30
C LEU A 41 -12.10 -6.22 7.47
N THR A 42 -13.32 -6.09 7.98
CA THR A 42 -13.94 -4.76 8.18
C THR A 42 -13.14 -3.88 9.15
N PHE A 43 -12.62 -4.47 10.22
CA PHE A 43 -11.80 -3.75 11.17
C PHE A 43 -10.45 -3.36 10.57
N ASP A 44 -9.81 -4.26 9.83
CA ASP A 44 -8.55 -3.98 9.13
C ASP A 44 -8.72 -2.84 8.12
N ILE A 45 -9.81 -2.83 7.35
CA ILE A 45 -10.13 -1.72 6.43
C ILE A 45 -10.27 -0.40 7.21
N ALA A 46 -10.93 -0.40 8.36
CA ALA A 46 -11.06 0.82 9.17
C ALA A 46 -9.70 1.36 9.62
N LEU A 47 -8.76 0.48 9.99
CA LEU A 47 -7.39 0.87 10.33
C LEU A 47 -6.64 1.46 9.13
N HIS A 48 -6.78 0.86 7.93
CA HIS A 48 -6.20 1.39 6.69
C HIS A 48 -6.78 2.77 6.33
N VAL A 49 -8.09 2.99 6.52
CA VAL A 49 -8.70 4.32 6.35
C VAL A 49 -8.10 5.33 7.32
N GLY A 50 -7.81 4.92 8.55
CA GLY A 50 -7.14 5.78 9.54
C GLY A 50 -5.74 6.19 9.12
N THR A 51 -4.91 5.26 8.64
CA THR A 51 -3.56 5.56 8.12
C THR A 51 -3.62 6.40 6.84
N LEU A 52 -4.56 6.12 5.93
CA LEU A 52 -4.78 6.95 4.74
C LEU A 52 -5.12 8.40 5.13
N ALA A 53 -6.03 8.60 6.07
CA ALA A 53 -6.38 9.94 6.55
C ALA A 53 -5.16 10.67 7.14
N ALA A 54 -4.34 9.98 7.94
CA ALA A 54 -3.12 10.53 8.51
C ALA A 54 -2.13 10.98 7.43
N VAL A 55 -1.91 10.15 6.38
CA VAL A 55 -1.05 10.48 5.24
C VAL A 55 -1.58 11.68 4.46
N LEU A 56 -2.88 11.70 4.17
CA LEU A 56 -3.49 12.82 3.45
C LEU A 56 -3.39 14.13 4.24
N LEU A 57 -3.53 14.09 5.56
CA LEU A 57 -3.37 15.27 6.42
C LEU A 57 -1.92 15.71 6.50
N TYR A 58 -0.97 14.77 6.67
CA TYR A 58 0.45 15.09 6.79
C TYR A 58 1.01 15.68 5.48
N PHE A 59 0.69 15.08 4.34
CA PHE A 59 1.14 15.51 3.02
C PHE A 59 0.11 16.41 2.30
N PHE A 60 -0.79 17.07 3.05
CA PHE A 60 -1.90 17.81 2.47
C PHE A 60 -1.45 18.86 1.43
N ARG A 61 -0.36 19.58 1.73
CA ARG A 61 0.19 20.61 0.82
C ARG A 61 0.77 20.01 -0.45
N ASP A 62 1.41 18.86 -0.35
CA ASP A 62 2.01 18.14 -1.49
C ASP A 62 0.89 17.59 -2.39
N TRP A 63 -0.17 17.05 -1.80
CA TRP A 63 -1.35 16.63 -2.54
C TRP A 63 -2.03 17.78 -3.27
N LEU A 64 -2.21 18.93 -2.62
CA LEU A 64 -2.75 20.13 -3.27
C LEU A 64 -1.86 20.58 -4.43
N GLN A 65 -0.53 20.51 -4.28
CA GLN A 65 0.41 20.83 -5.36
C GLN A 65 0.27 19.86 -6.54
N VAL A 66 0.26 18.54 -6.27
CA VAL A 66 0.13 17.50 -7.31
C VAL A 66 -1.18 17.65 -8.06
N ILE A 67 -2.29 17.86 -7.35
CA ILE A 67 -3.62 18.05 -7.96
C ILE A 67 -3.64 19.32 -8.81
N ALA A 68 -3.24 20.46 -8.27
CA ALA A 68 -3.23 21.73 -8.99
C ALA A 68 -2.39 21.65 -10.28
N GLN A 69 -1.20 21.06 -10.21
CA GLN A 69 -0.32 20.90 -11.37
C GLN A 69 -0.89 19.94 -12.41
N GLY A 70 -1.56 18.87 -11.98
CA GLY A 70 -2.24 17.94 -12.88
C GLY A 70 -3.34 18.60 -13.72
N PHE A 71 -3.94 19.68 -13.21
CA PHE A 71 -4.90 20.53 -13.93
C PHE A 71 -4.28 21.80 -14.54
N GLY A 72 -2.95 21.89 -14.60
CA GLY A 72 -2.25 23.01 -15.24
C GLY A 72 -2.11 24.27 -14.39
N LEU A 73 -2.48 24.23 -13.09
CA LEU A 73 -2.37 25.37 -12.19
C LEU A 73 -0.96 25.42 -11.58
N ALA A 74 -0.39 26.61 -11.48
CA ALA A 74 0.89 26.83 -10.81
C ALA A 74 0.67 27.02 -9.30
N TYR A 75 0.79 25.93 -8.53
CA TYR A 75 0.65 25.94 -7.08
C TYR A 75 1.77 25.16 -6.41
N GLY A 76 2.14 25.58 -5.18
CA GLY A 76 3.11 24.90 -4.33
C GLY A 76 4.58 25.27 -4.65
N ASN A 77 5.49 24.86 -3.76
CA ASN A 77 6.91 25.27 -3.81
C ASN A 77 7.88 24.08 -3.88
N ASP A 78 7.39 22.84 -3.78
CA ASP A 78 8.27 21.68 -3.89
C ASP A 78 8.84 21.57 -5.31
N ALA A 79 10.18 21.61 -5.40
CA ALA A 79 10.90 21.65 -6.67
C ALA A 79 10.85 20.29 -7.42
N GLN A 80 10.77 19.17 -6.69
CA GLN A 80 10.71 17.84 -7.30
C GLN A 80 9.33 17.58 -7.91
N LEU A 81 8.28 17.97 -7.20
CA LEU A 81 6.91 17.85 -7.70
C LEU A 81 6.67 18.75 -8.91
N LYS A 82 7.28 19.95 -8.95
CA LYS A 82 7.18 20.88 -10.11
C LYS A 82 7.72 20.30 -11.42
N GLN A 83 8.66 19.38 -11.35
CA GLN A 83 9.31 18.82 -12.54
C GLN A 83 8.42 17.82 -13.30
N ASN A 84 7.39 17.26 -12.66
CA ASN A 84 6.50 16.28 -13.29
C ASN A 84 5.02 16.68 -13.16
N ARG A 85 4.55 17.50 -14.11
CA ARG A 85 3.14 17.92 -14.15
C ARG A 85 2.15 16.78 -14.39
N MET A 86 2.62 15.68 -14.95
CA MET A 86 1.78 14.51 -15.24
C MET A 86 1.68 13.54 -14.05
N LEU A 87 2.33 13.84 -12.92
CA LEU A 87 2.39 12.94 -11.76
C LEU A 87 1.00 12.52 -11.27
N LEU A 88 0.03 13.44 -11.20
CA LEU A 88 -1.36 13.13 -10.85
C LEU A 88 -1.94 12.02 -11.73
N TRP A 89 -1.78 12.16 -13.04
CA TRP A 89 -2.32 11.23 -14.02
C TRP A 89 -1.57 9.90 -14.03
N TYR A 90 -0.27 9.93 -13.78
CA TYR A 90 0.53 8.72 -13.61
C TYR A 90 0.12 7.93 -12.36
N LEU A 91 -0.17 8.60 -11.25
CA LEU A 91 -0.71 7.97 -10.05
C LEU A 91 -2.10 7.38 -10.31
N ALA A 92 -2.97 8.13 -10.98
CA ALA A 92 -4.31 7.64 -11.35
C ALA A 92 -4.23 6.38 -12.21
N VAL A 93 -3.38 6.37 -13.25
CA VAL A 93 -3.17 5.19 -14.11
C VAL A 93 -2.58 4.01 -13.33
N ALA A 94 -1.60 4.25 -12.46
CA ALA A 94 -1.02 3.21 -11.61
C ALA A 94 -2.03 2.57 -10.65
N SER A 95 -3.08 3.30 -10.26
CA SER A 95 -4.14 2.79 -9.37
C SER A 95 -5.18 1.91 -10.08
N ILE A 96 -5.32 2.01 -11.41
CA ILE A 96 -6.34 1.28 -12.17
C ILE A 96 -6.19 -0.24 -12.05
N PRO A 97 -5.01 -0.86 -12.28
CA PRO A 97 -4.87 -2.32 -12.20
C PRO A 97 -5.25 -2.87 -10.82
N LEU A 98 -4.79 -2.20 -9.76
CA LEU A 98 -5.11 -2.57 -8.39
C LEU A 98 -6.62 -2.43 -8.09
N GLY A 99 -7.26 -1.34 -8.55
CA GLY A 99 -8.69 -1.12 -8.38
C GLY A 99 -9.53 -2.18 -9.08
N VAL A 100 -9.18 -2.54 -10.32
CA VAL A 100 -9.87 -3.59 -11.10
C VAL A 100 -9.74 -4.95 -10.42
N ILE A 101 -8.53 -5.35 -10.06
CA ILE A 101 -8.26 -6.62 -9.40
C ILE A 101 -8.94 -6.66 -8.03
N GLY A 102 -8.81 -5.60 -7.24
CA GLY A 102 -9.45 -5.49 -5.94
C GLY A 102 -10.97 -5.61 -6.00
N PHE A 103 -11.60 -5.08 -7.05
CA PHE A 103 -13.04 -5.20 -7.25
C PHE A 103 -13.48 -6.61 -7.67
N ILE A 104 -12.72 -7.26 -8.56
CA ILE A 104 -13.04 -8.62 -9.05
C ILE A 104 -12.94 -9.66 -7.93
N PHE A 105 -11.94 -9.55 -7.06
CA PHE A 105 -11.63 -10.55 -6.03
C PHE A 105 -12.05 -10.15 -4.61
N LYS A 106 -12.91 -9.14 -4.46
CA LYS A 106 -13.33 -8.61 -3.14
C LYS A 106 -13.96 -9.68 -2.23
N ASP A 107 -14.72 -10.63 -2.80
CA ASP A 107 -15.50 -11.60 -2.05
C ASP A 107 -14.64 -12.79 -1.56
N GLN A 108 -13.48 -13.04 -2.18
CA GLN A 108 -12.55 -14.09 -1.78
C GLN A 108 -11.57 -13.65 -0.68
N ALA A 109 -11.52 -12.36 -0.35
CA ALA A 109 -10.52 -11.81 0.57
C ALA A 109 -10.64 -12.32 2.03
N GLU A 110 -11.82 -12.78 2.45
CA GLU A 110 -12.05 -13.28 3.81
C GLU A 110 -11.73 -14.78 3.96
N GLU A 111 -11.85 -15.57 2.89
CA GLU A 111 -11.71 -17.03 2.97
C GLU A 111 -10.26 -17.50 3.21
N TRP A 112 -9.29 -16.64 3.04
CA TRP A 112 -7.88 -17.01 2.87
C TRP A 112 -6.94 -16.49 3.98
N ARG A 113 -7.45 -16.26 5.20
CA ARG A 113 -6.67 -15.76 6.34
C ARG A 113 -5.98 -16.89 7.13
N ASN A 114 -4.98 -17.55 6.51
CA ASN A 114 -4.18 -18.59 7.16
C ASN A 114 -2.81 -18.05 7.60
N PRO A 115 -2.47 -18.03 8.91
CA PRO A 115 -1.21 -17.45 9.41
C PRO A 115 0.07 -18.08 8.85
N PHE A 116 0.07 -19.39 8.62
CA PHE A 116 1.25 -20.10 8.08
C PHE A 116 1.51 -19.72 6.63
N LEU A 117 0.45 -19.58 5.85
CA LEU A 117 0.53 -19.18 4.46
C LEU A 117 0.98 -17.72 4.33
N ILE A 118 0.38 -16.84 5.15
CA ILE A 118 0.77 -15.42 5.24
C ILE A 118 2.26 -15.32 5.59
N GLY A 119 2.75 -16.08 6.59
CA GLY A 119 4.16 -16.10 6.97
C GLY A 119 5.09 -16.55 5.85
N GLY A 120 4.71 -17.61 5.11
CA GLY A 120 5.44 -18.07 3.95
C GLY A 120 5.54 -17.02 2.84
N MET A 121 4.44 -16.32 2.56
CA MET A 121 4.40 -15.23 1.57
C MET A 121 5.25 -14.02 1.99
N LEU A 122 5.23 -13.64 3.27
CA LEU A 122 6.10 -12.58 3.77
C LEU A 122 7.58 -12.89 3.53
N ILE A 123 7.99 -14.13 3.77
CA ILE A 123 9.38 -14.57 3.50
C ILE A 123 9.67 -14.52 1.99
N ALA A 124 8.79 -15.06 1.15
CA ALA A 124 8.99 -15.10 -0.29
C ALA A 124 9.07 -13.68 -0.90
N VAL A 125 8.15 -12.80 -0.55
CA VAL A 125 8.14 -11.41 -1.01
C VAL A 125 9.34 -10.65 -0.47
N GLY A 126 9.71 -10.84 0.80
CA GLY A 126 10.91 -10.22 1.38
C GLY A 126 12.19 -10.63 0.65
N LEU A 127 12.34 -11.91 0.28
CA LEU A 127 13.47 -12.39 -0.53
C LEU A 127 13.47 -11.79 -1.93
N LEU A 128 12.31 -11.70 -2.58
CA LEU A 128 12.18 -11.07 -3.91
C LEU A 128 12.55 -9.59 -3.86
N MET A 129 12.11 -8.86 -2.85
CA MET A 129 12.47 -7.45 -2.66
C MET A 129 13.98 -7.28 -2.44
N TRP A 130 14.59 -8.12 -1.61
CA TRP A 130 16.02 -8.11 -1.38
C TRP A 130 16.81 -8.39 -2.64
N LEU A 131 16.41 -9.37 -3.46
CA LEU A 131 17.01 -9.66 -4.75
C LEU A 131 16.84 -8.50 -5.73
N ALA A 132 15.65 -7.91 -5.81
CA ALA A 132 15.37 -6.77 -6.67
C ALA A 132 16.23 -5.54 -6.30
N GLU A 133 16.38 -5.26 -5.00
CA GLU A 133 17.23 -4.16 -4.54
C GLU A 133 18.71 -4.37 -4.89
N ARG A 134 19.21 -5.60 -4.79
CA ARG A 134 20.58 -5.94 -5.21
C ARG A 134 20.80 -5.83 -6.71
N ALA A 135 19.78 -6.12 -7.52
CA ALA A 135 19.82 -6.04 -8.97
C ALA A 135 19.60 -4.61 -9.49
N ALA A 136 19.03 -3.71 -8.67
CA ALA A 136 18.75 -2.35 -9.07
C ALA A 136 20.00 -1.53 -9.25
N SER A 137 20.27 -1.08 -10.49
CA SER A 137 21.47 -0.30 -10.86
C SER A 137 21.27 1.21 -10.84
N SER A 138 20.03 1.71 -10.86
CA SER A 138 19.74 3.16 -10.89
C SER A 138 18.48 3.51 -10.11
N LYS A 139 18.51 4.67 -9.43
CA LYS A 139 17.35 5.23 -8.75
C LYS A 139 16.76 6.33 -9.62
N LYS A 140 15.55 6.10 -10.15
CA LYS A 140 14.78 7.15 -10.82
C LYS A 140 14.24 8.14 -9.79
N SER A 141 14.34 9.44 -10.09
CA SER A 141 13.66 10.48 -9.32
C SER A 141 12.17 10.54 -9.69
N ILE A 142 11.35 11.13 -8.81
CA ILE A 142 9.91 11.39 -9.08
C ILE A 142 9.72 12.19 -10.38
N ALA A 143 10.65 13.11 -10.66
CA ALA A 143 10.66 13.91 -11.88
C ALA A 143 10.80 13.08 -13.18
N ALA A 144 11.45 11.93 -13.10
CA ALA A 144 11.76 11.06 -14.25
C ALA A 144 10.75 9.92 -14.43
N ILE A 145 9.69 9.86 -13.62
CA ILE A 145 8.62 8.85 -13.76
C ILE A 145 7.88 9.07 -15.07
N THR A 146 7.66 7.99 -15.81
CA THR A 146 6.95 7.94 -17.08
C THR A 146 5.69 7.08 -16.99
N LEU A 147 4.84 7.14 -18.02
CA LEU A 147 3.63 6.30 -18.09
C LEU A 147 3.94 4.79 -18.04
N PRO A 148 4.96 4.24 -18.76
CA PRO A 148 5.35 2.84 -18.60
C PRO A 148 5.77 2.47 -17.17
N ASP A 149 6.49 3.35 -16.47
CA ASP A 149 6.87 3.12 -15.08
C ASP A 149 5.62 3.03 -14.19
N SER A 150 4.65 3.91 -14.39
CA SER A 150 3.39 3.93 -13.63
C SER A 150 2.56 2.68 -13.86
N LEU A 151 2.47 2.22 -15.11
CA LEU A 151 1.80 0.95 -15.44
C LEU A 151 2.52 -0.25 -14.82
N ALA A 152 3.86 -0.29 -14.90
CA ALA A 152 4.65 -1.36 -14.29
C ALA A 152 4.46 -1.43 -12.77
N ILE A 153 4.47 -0.26 -12.10
CA ILE A 153 4.19 -0.17 -10.66
C ILE A 153 2.75 -0.64 -10.35
N GLY A 154 1.76 -0.17 -11.12
CA GLY A 154 0.36 -0.55 -10.93
C GLY A 154 0.12 -2.05 -11.11
N VAL A 155 0.73 -2.67 -12.12
CA VAL A 155 0.67 -4.12 -12.35
C VAL A 155 1.39 -4.87 -11.22
N ALA A 156 2.57 -4.42 -10.79
CA ALA A 156 3.29 -5.04 -9.69
C ALA A 156 2.49 -4.99 -8.37
N GLN A 157 1.83 -3.86 -8.07
CA GLN A 157 0.94 -3.75 -6.92
C GLN A 157 -0.27 -4.67 -7.02
N ALA A 158 -0.87 -4.77 -8.20
CA ALA A 158 -1.99 -5.65 -8.46
C ALA A 158 -1.60 -7.12 -8.28
N LEU A 159 -0.44 -7.54 -8.82
CA LEU A 159 0.10 -8.89 -8.61
C LEU A 159 0.44 -9.16 -7.14
N ALA A 160 0.96 -8.18 -6.41
CA ALA A 160 1.25 -8.34 -4.98
C ALA A 160 -0.03 -8.58 -4.16
N VAL A 161 -1.14 -7.93 -4.52
CA VAL A 161 -2.45 -8.17 -3.91
C VAL A 161 -3.00 -9.54 -4.28
N GLU A 162 -2.87 -9.96 -5.54
CA GLU A 162 -3.26 -11.30 -6.01
C GLU A 162 -2.44 -12.39 -5.33
N ILE A 163 -1.11 -12.25 -5.31
CA ILE A 163 -0.23 -13.22 -4.65
C ILE A 163 -0.53 -13.25 -3.14
N GLY A 164 -0.76 -12.10 -2.50
CA GLY A 164 -1.21 -12.02 -1.11
C GLY A 164 -2.60 -12.59 -0.88
N ARG A 165 -3.45 -12.69 -1.91
CA ARG A 165 -4.81 -13.24 -1.86
C ARG A 165 -4.90 -14.68 -2.38
N ALA A 166 -4.17 -15.04 -3.44
CA ALA A 166 -4.24 -16.36 -4.08
C ALA A 166 -3.63 -17.49 -3.23
N HIS A 167 -3.00 -17.15 -2.12
CA HIS A 167 -2.35 -18.10 -1.22
C HIS A 167 -2.77 -17.92 0.25
N VAL A 168 -3.85 -17.19 0.51
CA VAL A 168 -4.37 -17.01 1.87
C VAL A 168 -5.61 -17.87 2.09
#